data_df42eab0f22e50ccb120274c0b212333
#
_entry.id   df42eab0f22e50ccb120274c0b212333
#
_cell.length_a   1.000
_cell.length_b   1.000
_cell.length_c   1.000
_cell.angle_alpha   90.00
_cell.angle_beta   90.00
_cell.angle_gamma   90.00
#
_symmetry.space_group_name_H-M   'P 1'
#
loop_
_entity.id
_entity.type
_entity.pdbx_description
1 polymer ?
#
loop_
_entity_poly.entity_id
_entity_poly.type
_entity_poly.pdbx_seq_one_letter_code
_entity_poly.pdbx_strand_id
1 'polypeptide(L)'
;MTKKKLTLAMLICAAAGLALTACGQPKDDTAYTLGRSIRSKETQTQKTSFIHAEGTTLGTRIRVPDGYTRVPAESGSLAAFLRTYPMKEDGSPVLLYNGSQKPNQSSHAAVFRLPLEKYDLQQCADSVMRVYAEYFRSTKQDKRIRFHFVDGFLCDYNTWKKGGRVSFRGDTARWTYSAKKSNSYKSFVSYLRTVFAYASTLSLEEESSPTDLTHLQIGDIFLKAGSPGHVVMVVDICEKNGKKAFLLAQGYTPAQEFELLKNPKHRDDPWYYEDEISYPLRTPEYTFPKGSLRHLKY
;
A
#
# COMPACT_ATOMS: atom_id res chain seq x y z
N MET A 1 -27.83 -33.89 19.29
CA MET A 1 -28.68 -34.54 18.25
C MET A 1 -28.73 -33.60 17.09
N THR A 2 -28.28 -33.81 15.87
CA THR A 2 -27.94 -34.97 15.07
C THR A 2 -26.90 -34.54 14.02
N LYS A 3 -25.84 -35.30 13.87
CA LYS A 3 -24.82 -35.16 12.80
C LYS A 3 -25.42 -35.52 11.44
N LYS A 4 -25.20 -34.72 10.40
CA LYS A 4 -25.32 -35.18 9.03
C LYS A 4 -23.96 -35.08 8.33
N LYS A 5 -23.40 -36.24 8.06
CA LYS A 5 -22.28 -36.48 7.11
C LYS A 5 -22.82 -36.28 5.70
N LEU A 6 -22.07 -35.62 4.84
CA LEU A 6 -22.26 -35.67 3.40
C LEU A 6 -21.00 -36.18 2.73
N THR A 7 -21.19 -37.20 1.93
CA THR A 7 -20.23 -38.11 1.34
C THR A 7 -19.64 -37.54 0.06
N LEU A 8 -18.34 -37.76 -0.12
CA LEU A 8 -17.48 -37.52 -1.29
C LEU A 8 -17.93 -38.38 -2.45
N ALA A 9 -18.08 -37.83 -3.64
CA ALA A 9 -18.15 -38.54 -4.89
C ALA A 9 -17.01 -38.13 -5.83
N MET A 10 -16.03 -39.01 -5.96
CA MET A 10 -15.02 -38.99 -7.02
C MET A 10 -15.68 -39.42 -8.35
N LEU A 11 -15.40 -38.68 -9.40
CA LEU A 11 -15.59 -39.17 -10.77
C LEU A 11 -14.26 -39.12 -11.51
N ILE A 12 -13.74 -40.32 -11.77
CA ILE A 12 -12.60 -40.58 -12.64
C ILE A 12 -13.18 -40.77 -14.07
N CYS A 13 -12.63 -40.07 -15.04
CA CYS A 13 -12.80 -40.48 -16.47
C CYS A 13 -11.41 -40.56 -17.11
N ALA A 14 -11.17 -41.78 -17.59
CA ALA A 14 -9.93 -42.23 -18.20
C ALA A 14 -9.86 -41.89 -19.70
N ALA A 15 -8.66 -41.99 -20.18
CA ALA A 15 -8.11 -41.77 -21.50
C ALA A 15 -8.75 -42.55 -22.63
N ALA A 16 -8.62 -42.04 -23.84
CA ALA A 16 -8.40 -42.87 -25.05
C ALA A 16 -7.62 -42.04 -26.08
N GLY A 17 -6.44 -42.51 -26.42
CA GLY A 17 -5.65 -42.01 -27.53
C GLY A 17 -6.08 -42.63 -28.85
N LEU A 18 -5.79 -41.96 -29.94
CA LEU A 18 -5.63 -42.59 -31.26
C LEU A 18 -4.55 -41.82 -32.04
N ALA A 19 -3.51 -42.55 -32.38
CA ALA A 19 -2.54 -42.20 -33.38
C ALA A 19 -3.02 -42.66 -34.76
N LEU A 20 -2.78 -41.88 -35.78
CA LEU A 20 -2.73 -42.37 -37.15
C LEU A 20 -1.66 -41.63 -37.96
N THR A 21 -0.88 -42.46 -38.59
CA THR A 21 0.30 -42.26 -39.41
C THR A 21 0.01 -41.85 -40.84
N ALA A 22 0.94 -41.15 -41.41
CA ALA A 22 1.69 -41.43 -42.65
C ALA A 22 1.34 -40.71 -43.96
N CYS A 23 2.41 -40.23 -44.53
CA CYS A 23 2.92 -40.26 -45.89
C CYS A 23 2.40 -39.29 -46.95
N GLY A 24 3.39 -38.66 -47.59
CA GLY A 24 3.35 -38.29 -48.99
C GLY A 24 3.98 -36.96 -49.35
N GLN A 25 5.29 -36.97 -49.65
CA GLN A 25 5.88 -35.92 -50.50
C GLN A 25 5.61 -36.25 -51.98
N PRO A 26 5.59 -35.21 -52.84
CA PRO A 26 6.67 -35.14 -53.81
C PRO A 26 7.28 -33.70 -53.94
N LYS A 27 8.53 -33.73 -54.38
CA LYS A 27 9.34 -32.62 -54.81
C LYS A 27 8.81 -32.04 -56.13
N ASP A 28 8.93 -30.73 -56.27
CA ASP A 28 9.34 -30.14 -57.54
C ASP A 28 10.04 -28.82 -57.34
N ASP A 29 11.21 -28.71 -57.99
CA ASP A 29 12.06 -27.52 -58.07
C ASP A 29 11.47 -26.53 -59.05
N THR A 30 11.48 -25.26 -58.71
CA THR A 30 11.77 -24.21 -59.69
C THR A 30 12.24 -22.93 -58.96
N ALA A 31 13.35 -22.48 -59.43
CA ALA A 31 14.10 -21.29 -58.97
C ALA A 31 13.47 -19.97 -59.44
N TYR A 32 14.06 -18.92 -58.87
CA TYR A 32 14.02 -17.48 -59.18
C TYR A 32 12.93 -16.65 -58.51
N THR A 33 13.29 -15.79 -57.54
CA THR A 33 13.65 -14.39 -57.79
C THR A 33 14.11 -13.74 -56.48
N LEU A 34 15.28 -13.09 -56.52
CA LEU A 34 15.77 -12.22 -55.46
C LEU A 34 14.82 -11.02 -55.26
N GLY A 35 14.02 -11.10 -54.21
CA GLY A 35 13.35 -9.96 -53.62
C GLY A 35 14.10 -9.55 -52.35
N ARG A 36 14.93 -8.49 -52.44
CA ARG A 36 15.64 -7.86 -51.31
C ARG A 36 14.58 -7.21 -50.42
N SER A 37 13.96 -7.95 -49.50
CA SER A 37 13.10 -7.39 -48.49
C SER A 37 13.98 -6.57 -47.55
N ILE A 38 13.86 -5.27 -47.67
CA ILE A 38 14.36 -4.32 -46.67
C ILE A 38 13.52 -4.54 -45.44
N ARG A 39 14.01 -5.38 -44.54
CA ARG A 39 13.46 -5.51 -43.18
C ARG A 39 13.72 -4.20 -42.50
N SER A 40 12.71 -3.33 -42.49
CA SER A 40 12.66 -2.18 -41.58
C SER A 40 12.87 -2.73 -40.17
N LYS A 41 14.00 -2.38 -39.55
CA LYS A 41 14.17 -2.54 -38.11
C LYS A 41 13.10 -1.67 -37.46
N GLU A 42 11.96 -2.25 -37.16
CA GLU A 42 11.08 -1.70 -36.13
C GLU A 42 11.95 -1.58 -34.88
N THR A 43 12.29 -0.35 -34.53
CA THR A 43 12.88 -0.01 -33.27
C THR A 43 11.79 -0.32 -32.24
N GLN A 44 11.80 -1.53 -31.69
CA GLN A 44 11.03 -1.84 -30.50
C GLN A 44 11.52 -0.84 -29.44
N THR A 45 10.73 0.20 -29.22
CA THR A 45 10.90 1.09 -28.07
C THR A 45 10.74 0.18 -26.85
N GLN A 46 11.83 -0.19 -26.23
CA GLN A 46 11.83 -0.96 -24.99
C GLN A 46 11.05 -0.14 -23.98
N LYS A 47 9.80 -0.55 -23.69
CA LYS A 47 8.96 0.10 -22.70
C LYS A 47 9.70 0.03 -21.35
N THR A 48 10.25 1.16 -20.94
CA THR A 48 11.02 1.24 -19.71
C THR A 48 10.13 0.89 -18.52
N SER A 49 10.50 -0.13 -17.77
CA SER A 49 9.74 -0.53 -16.56
C SER A 49 9.67 0.64 -15.57
N PHE A 50 8.49 0.84 -14.96
CA PHE A 50 8.33 1.79 -13.86
C PHE A 50 9.01 1.32 -12.58
N ILE A 51 9.29 0.03 -12.46
CA ILE A 51 10.03 -0.56 -11.34
C ILE A 51 11.51 -0.63 -11.71
N HIS A 52 12.35 0.00 -10.90
CA HIS A 52 13.79 -0.10 -10.96
C HIS A 52 14.24 -1.10 -9.88
N ALA A 53 14.56 -2.32 -10.28
CA ALA A 53 14.82 -3.44 -9.37
C ALA A 53 15.93 -3.13 -8.33
N GLU A 54 16.98 -2.42 -8.74
CA GLU A 54 18.11 -2.03 -7.88
C GLU A 54 17.79 -0.85 -6.94
N GLY A 55 16.65 -0.17 -7.11
CA GLY A 55 16.23 0.93 -6.26
C GLY A 55 15.94 0.44 -4.84
N THR A 56 16.49 1.09 -3.84
CA THR A 56 16.37 0.71 -2.42
C THR A 56 15.39 1.55 -1.61
N THR A 57 14.91 2.65 -2.19
CA THR A 57 13.94 3.56 -1.55
C THR A 57 12.74 3.78 -2.48
N LEU A 58 11.65 4.35 -1.99
CA LEU A 58 10.50 4.67 -2.84
C LEU A 58 10.92 5.51 -4.05
N GLY A 59 11.69 6.57 -3.83
CA GLY A 59 12.13 7.50 -4.89
C GLY A 59 13.04 6.87 -5.93
N THR A 60 13.85 5.88 -5.57
CA THR A 60 14.76 5.17 -6.49
C THR A 60 14.13 3.90 -7.08
N ARG A 61 13.18 3.27 -6.39
CA ARG A 61 12.47 2.08 -6.85
C ARG A 61 11.45 2.40 -7.95
N ILE A 62 10.71 3.51 -7.81
CA ILE A 62 9.63 3.85 -8.73
C ILE A 62 10.06 5.02 -9.62
N ARG A 63 10.05 4.80 -10.93
CA ARG A 63 10.29 5.84 -11.92
C ARG A 63 9.04 6.69 -12.13
N VAL A 64 9.22 7.96 -12.43
CA VAL A 64 8.11 8.83 -12.84
C VAL A 64 7.71 8.54 -14.29
N PRO A 65 6.45 8.75 -14.66
CA PRO A 65 6.01 8.66 -16.05
C PRO A 65 6.72 9.67 -16.97
N ASP A 66 6.81 9.36 -18.24
CA ASP A 66 7.49 10.20 -19.22
C ASP A 66 6.90 11.60 -19.27
N GLY A 67 7.76 12.58 -19.09
CA GLY A 67 7.42 14.01 -19.07
C GLY A 67 6.82 14.49 -17.75
N TYR A 68 6.67 13.63 -16.73
CA TYR A 68 6.32 14.04 -15.37
C TYR A 68 7.57 14.37 -14.56
N THR A 69 7.39 15.27 -13.60
CA THR A 69 8.42 15.61 -12.60
C THR A 69 7.81 15.46 -11.21
N ARG A 70 8.55 14.85 -10.29
CA ARG A 70 8.09 14.79 -8.89
C ARG A 70 7.92 16.18 -8.32
N VAL A 71 6.81 16.39 -7.59
CA VAL A 71 6.62 17.63 -6.84
C VAL A 71 7.79 17.85 -5.89
N PRO A 72 8.22 19.11 -5.63
CA PRO A 72 9.32 19.38 -4.71
C PRO A 72 9.08 18.73 -3.32
N ALA A 73 10.15 18.28 -2.69
CA ALA A 73 10.12 17.73 -1.34
C ALA A 73 11.18 18.46 -0.49
N GLU A 74 10.72 19.33 0.37
CA GLU A 74 11.59 20.03 1.29
C GLU A 74 12.23 19.07 2.29
N SER A 75 13.47 19.37 2.69
CA SER A 75 14.17 18.59 3.70
C SER A 75 13.38 18.55 5.01
N GLY A 76 13.23 17.36 5.59
CA GLY A 76 12.44 17.15 6.80
C GLY A 76 10.92 17.09 6.58
N SER A 77 10.42 17.23 5.34
CA SER A 77 9.01 17.04 5.02
C SER A 77 8.62 15.57 5.00
N LEU A 78 7.31 15.27 5.10
CA LEU A 78 6.78 13.92 4.93
C LEU A 78 7.11 13.37 3.53
N ALA A 79 7.08 14.22 2.51
CA ALA A 79 7.44 13.83 1.14
C ALA A 79 8.90 13.36 1.04
N ALA A 80 9.84 14.09 1.64
CA ALA A 80 11.24 13.69 1.69
C ALA A 80 11.43 12.39 2.49
N PHE A 81 10.75 12.25 3.62
CA PHE A 81 10.77 11.04 4.44
C PHE A 81 10.28 9.83 3.65
N LEU A 82 9.13 9.91 2.99
CA LEU A 82 8.57 8.80 2.21
C LEU A 82 9.44 8.44 1.00
N ARG A 83 9.94 9.43 0.26
CA ARG A 83 10.80 9.18 -0.92
C ARG A 83 12.12 8.50 -0.58
N THR A 84 12.66 8.78 0.60
CA THR A 84 13.88 8.15 1.10
C THR A 84 13.60 6.90 1.94
N TYR A 85 12.33 6.56 2.15
CA TYR A 85 11.98 5.42 2.98
C TYR A 85 12.44 4.11 2.34
N PRO A 86 13.12 3.22 3.10
CA PRO A 86 13.63 1.97 2.57
C PRO A 86 12.51 1.03 2.08
N MET A 87 12.77 0.37 0.96
CA MET A 87 11.91 -0.68 0.42
C MET A 87 12.60 -2.04 0.49
N LYS A 88 11.84 -3.11 0.49
CA LYS A 88 12.34 -4.47 0.35
C LYS A 88 12.88 -4.68 -1.07
N GLU A 89 13.63 -5.74 -1.27
CA GLU A 89 14.12 -6.13 -2.61
C GLU A 89 12.95 -6.27 -3.58
N ASP A 90 13.23 -6.05 -4.86
CA ASP A 90 12.21 -6.19 -5.89
C ASP A 90 11.65 -7.62 -5.92
N GLY A 91 10.34 -7.74 -6.16
CA GLY A 91 9.65 -9.04 -6.12
C GLY A 91 9.45 -9.63 -4.71
N SER A 92 9.85 -8.92 -3.63
CA SER A 92 9.59 -9.41 -2.26
C SER A 92 8.09 -9.58 -2.01
N PRO A 93 7.67 -10.71 -1.42
CA PRO A 93 6.27 -10.89 -1.06
C PRO A 93 5.87 -9.97 0.11
N VAL A 94 4.58 -9.61 0.15
CA VAL A 94 3.95 -9.01 1.33
C VAL A 94 3.73 -10.09 2.37
N LEU A 95 4.22 -9.87 3.59
CA LEU A 95 4.03 -10.77 4.72
C LEU A 95 2.95 -10.24 5.67
N LEU A 96 2.22 -11.16 6.28
CA LEU A 96 1.31 -10.90 7.37
C LEU A 96 2.08 -10.77 8.69
N TYR A 97 1.41 -10.28 9.73
CA TYR A 97 1.95 -10.09 11.09
C TYR A 97 2.58 -11.34 11.70
N ASN A 98 2.15 -12.52 11.28
CA ASN A 98 2.67 -13.81 11.75
C ASN A 98 3.80 -14.38 10.89
N GLY A 99 4.25 -13.63 9.88
CA GLY A 99 5.32 -14.03 8.95
C GLY A 99 4.87 -14.88 7.76
N SER A 100 3.61 -15.28 7.66
CA SER A 100 3.09 -15.95 6.48
C SER A 100 2.90 -14.96 5.32
N GLN A 101 2.89 -15.45 4.09
CA GLN A 101 2.62 -14.62 2.93
C GLN A 101 1.13 -14.21 2.90
N LYS A 102 0.86 -12.95 2.51
CA LYS A 102 -0.48 -12.49 2.17
C LYS A 102 -1.04 -13.35 1.04
N PRO A 103 -2.30 -13.81 1.09
CA PRO A 103 -2.88 -14.64 0.02
C PRO A 103 -2.87 -13.96 -1.37
N ASN A 104 -3.19 -12.66 -1.44
CA ASN A 104 -3.17 -11.91 -2.68
C ASN A 104 -1.84 -11.18 -2.86
N GLN A 105 -0.92 -11.75 -3.62
CA GLN A 105 0.36 -11.12 -3.98
C GLN A 105 0.29 -10.29 -5.26
N SER A 106 -0.85 -10.24 -5.95
CA SER A 106 -0.96 -9.51 -7.22
C SER A 106 -1.24 -8.02 -7.07
N SER A 107 -1.61 -7.57 -5.87
CA SER A 107 -2.04 -6.20 -5.57
C SER A 107 -0.91 -5.18 -5.46
N HIS A 108 0.31 -5.62 -5.12
CA HIS A 108 1.42 -4.71 -4.84
C HIS A 108 2.43 -4.60 -5.98
N ALA A 109 3.06 -3.42 -6.06
CA ALA A 109 4.18 -3.11 -6.94
C ALA A 109 5.52 -3.19 -6.19
N ALA A 110 5.52 -2.89 -4.89
CA ALA A 110 6.69 -2.94 -4.01
C ALA A 110 6.26 -2.96 -2.54
N VAL A 111 7.19 -3.26 -1.63
CA VAL A 111 6.92 -3.37 -0.19
C VAL A 111 7.85 -2.46 0.59
N PHE A 112 7.31 -1.64 1.49
CA PHE A 112 8.08 -0.78 2.39
C PHE A 112 8.70 -1.60 3.52
N ARG A 113 9.89 -1.23 3.98
CA ARG A 113 10.49 -1.77 5.21
C ARG A 113 9.90 -1.12 6.48
N LEU A 114 8.62 -0.76 6.43
CA LEU A 114 7.91 -0.24 7.61
C LEU A 114 7.78 -1.37 8.63
N PRO A 115 8.22 -1.16 9.90
CA PRO A 115 8.10 -2.20 10.90
C PRO A 115 6.66 -2.65 11.10
N LEU A 116 6.45 -3.96 11.13
CA LEU A 116 5.16 -4.60 11.38
C LEU A 116 5.18 -5.26 12.76
N GLU A 117 4.10 -5.08 13.52
CA GLU A 117 3.94 -5.74 14.82
C GLU A 117 3.61 -7.24 14.65
N LYS A 118 4.06 -8.05 15.60
CA LYS A 118 3.82 -9.52 15.60
C LYS A 118 2.41 -9.90 16.09
N TYR A 119 1.45 -8.99 15.99
CA TYR A 119 0.05 -9.16 16.37
C TYR A 119 -0.84 -8.64 15.26
N ASP A 120 -2.05 -9.16 15.15
CA ASP A 120 -3.04 -8.66 14.19
C ASP A 120 -3.63 -7.33 14.67
N LEU A 121 -2.80 -6.30 14.72
CA LEU A 121 -3.16 -4.96 15.20
C LEU A 121 -2.87 -3.87 14.17
N GLN A 122 -1.69 -3.88 13.53
CA GLN A 122 -1.29 -2.84 12.58
C GLN A 122 -1.97 -3.06 11.23
N GLN A 123 -3.27 -2.79 11.17
CA GLN A 123 -4.09 -2.95 9.97
C GLN A 123 -4.02 -1.69 9.06
N CYS A 124 -5.03 -1.41 8.27
CA CYS A 124 -4.98 -0.32 7.27
C CYS A 124 -4.81 1.07 7.91
N ALA A 125 -5.67 1.44 8.87
CA ALA A 125 -5.60 2.73 9.56
C ALA A 125 -4.32 2.88 10.38
N ASP A 126 -3.95 1.80 11.07
CA ASP A 126 -2.79 1.76 11.96
C ASP A 126 -1.47 1.90 11.18
N SER A 127 -1.43 1.38 9.97
CA SER A 127 -0.27 1.56 9.07
C SER A 127 -0.08 3.03 8.67
N VAL A 128 -1.16 3.77 8.41
CA VAL A 128 -1.10 5.23 8.17
C VAL A 128 -0.60 5.95 9.43
N MET A 129 -1.17 5.65 10.60
CA MET A 129 -0.72 6.22 11.88
C MET A 129 0.74 5.87 12.16
N ARG A 130 1.18 4.64 11.83
CA ARG A 130 2.58 4.23 11.96
C ARG A 130 3.51 5.07 11.10
N VAL A 131 3.16 5.31 9.84
CA VAL A 131 3.97 6.15 8.91
C VAL A 131 4.17 7.55 9.52
N TYR A 132 3.10 8.20 9.96
CA TYR A 132 3.19 9.53 10.58
C TYR A 132 3.97 9.51 11.89
N ALA A 133 3.78 8.52 12.74
CA ALA A 133 4.49 8.40 14.00
C ALA A 133 6.01 8.22 13.79
N GLU A 134 6.43 7.38 12.85
CA GLU A 134 7.84 7.21 12.50
C GLU A 134 8.42 8.49 11.88
N TYR A 135 7.68 9.16 11.02
CA TYR A 135 8.05 10.46 10.45
C TYR A 135 8.30 11.50 11.54
N PHE A 136 7.32 11.74 12.42
CA PHE A 136 7.47 12.72 13.50
C PHE A 136 8.58 12.37 14.47
N ARG A 137 8.77 11.08 14.75
CA ARG A 137 9.88 10.63 15.59
C ARG A 137 11.23 10.89 14.92
N SER A 138 11.38 10.58 13.64
CA SER A 138 12.62 10.77 12.88
C SER A 138 13.02 12.24 12.78
N THR A 139 12.04 13.14 12.71
CA THR A 139 12.21 14.59 12.63
C THR A 139 12.17 15.30 14.00
N LYS A 140 12.16 14.52 15.10
CA LYS A 140 12.11 15.04 16.49
C LYS A 140 10.87 15.89 16.80
N GLN A 141 9.77 15.61 16.13
CA GLN A 141 8.47 16.28 16.31
C GLN A 141 7.55 15.47 17.24
N ASP A 142 8.08 14.88 18.30
CA ASP A 142 7.36 13.99 19.22
C ASP A 142 6.04 14.57 19.74
N LYS A 143 5.91 15.90 19.82
CA LYS A 143 4.66 16.58 20.24
C LYS A 143 3.50 16.37 19.26
N ARG A 144 3.78 16.01 18.02
CA ARG A 144 2.79 15.72 16.97
C ARG A 144 2.36 14.26 16.97
N ILE A 145 3.06 13.36 17.68
CA ILE A 145 2.70 11.95 17.80
C ILE A 145 1.55 11.83 18.81
N ARG A 146 0.33 11.91 18.31
CA ARG A 146 -0.91 11.82 19.10
C ARG A 146 -2.05 11.39 18.19
N PHE A 147 -2.87 10.46 18.65
CA PHE A 147 -3.96 9.88 17.88
C PHE A 147 -5.17 9.69 18.79
N HIS A 148 -6.38 9.93 18.25
CA HIS A 148 -7.60 9.66 18.98
C HIS A 148 -7.99 8.19 18.89
N PHE A 149 -8.48 7.66 19.97
CA PHE A 149 -9.21 6.41 19.98
C PHE A 149 -10.63 6.61 19.42
N VAL A 150 -11.34 5.53 19.17
CA VAL A 150 -12.72 5.59 18.66
C VAL A 150 -13.67 6.28 19.64
N ASP A 151 -13.38 6.24 20.96
CA ASP A 151 -14.14 6.94 22.01
C ASP A 151 -13.81 8.44 22.14
N GLY A 152 -12.91 8.97 21.29
CA GLY A 152 -12.46 10.36 21.32
C GLY A 152 -11.30 10.64 22.28
N PHE A 153 -10.80 9.64 23.01
CA PHE A 153 -9.65 9.83 23.90
C PHE A 153 -8.37 10.13 23.09
N LEU A 154 -7.71 11.24 23.42
CA LEU A 154 -6.42 11.59 22.81
C LEU A 154 -5.27 10.85 23.47
N CYS A 155 -4.73 9.86 22.78
CA CYS A 155 -3.53 9.13 23.20
C CYS A 155 -2.28 9.89 22.74
N ASP A 156 -1.66 10.63 23.66
CA ASP A 156 -0.51 11.52 23.42
C ASP A 156 0.81 10.85 23.81
N TYR A 157 1.78 10.81 22.88
CA TYR A 157 3.08 10.17 23.11
C TYR A 157 3.93 10.90 24.17
N ASN A 158 3.81 12.22 24.31
CA ASN A 158 4.56 12.93 25.36
C ASN A 158 4.10 12.53 26.77
N THR A 159 2.81 12.31 26.96
CA THR A 159 2.26 11.77 28.21
C THR A 159 2.77 10.36 28.45
N TRP A 160 2.78 9.51 27.41
CA TRP A 160 3.34 8.16 27.48
C TRP A 160 4.82 8.16 27.89
N LYS A 161 5.65 9.03 27.27
CA LYS A 161 7.08 9.15 27.61
C LYS A 161 7.32 9.52 29.07
N LYS A 162 6.43 10.28 29.69
CA LYS A 162 6.49 10.70 31.09
C LYS A 162 6.04 9.61 32.08
N GLY A 163 5.66 8.44 31.60
CA GLY A 163 5.21 7.29 32.38
C GLY A 163 3.69 7.11 32.41
N GLY A 164 2.95 7.90 31.62
CA GLY A 164 1.53 7.70 31.40
C GLY A 164 1.25 6.34 30.73
N ARG A 165 0.17 5.72 31.15
CA ARG A 165 -0.39 4.51 30.55
C ARG A 165 -1.90 4.66 30.45
N VAL A 166 -2.48 4.10 29.40
CA VAL A 166 -3.93 4.10 29.24
C VAL A 166 -4.52 3.00 30.12
N SER A 167 -5.57 3.33 30.83
CA SER A 167 -6.43 2.38 31.56
C SER A 167 -7.89 2.70 31.26
N PHE A 168 -8.77 1.73 31.42
CA PHE A 168 -10.19 1.88 31.17
C PHE A 168 -10.97 1.77 32.48
N ARG A 169 -12.04 2.59 32.56
CA ARG A 169 -13.10 2.43 33.56
C ARG A 169 -14.42 2.36 32.80
N GLY A 170 -14.97 1.15 32.71
CA GLY A 170 -15.98 0.87 31.68
C GLY A 170 -15.38 1.13 30.29
N ASP A 171 -16.10 1.84 29.42
CA ASP A 171 -15.68 2.16 28.06
C ASP A 171 -14.87 3.47 27.95
N THR A 172 -14.58 4.12 29.09
CA THR A 172 -13.86 5.41 29.11
C THR A 172 -12.38 5.22 29.33
N ALA A 173 -11.57 5.61 28.35
CA ALA A 173 -10.12 5.65 28.44
C ALA A 173 -9.65 6.80 29.34
N ARG A 174 -8.58 6.59 30.10
CA ARG A 174 -7.94 7.61 30.95
C ARG A 174 -6.46 7.35 31.11
N TRP A 175 -5.70 8.41 31.42
CA TRP A 175 -4.31 8.31 31.82
C TRP A 175 -4.15 7.84 33.25
N THR A 176 -3.19 6.94 33.46
CA THR A 176 -2.62 6.59 34.78
C THR A 176 -1.10 6.70 34.70
N TYR A 177 -0.45 7.07 35.80
CA TYR A 177 1.01 7.22 35.85
C TYR A 177 1.62 6.03 36.58
N SER A 178 1.73 4.89 35.88
CA SER A 178 2.15 3.61 36.46
C SER A 178 3.49 3.10 35.95
N ALA A 179 4.14 3.81 35.04
CA ALA A 179 5.39 3.39 34.44
C ALA A 179 6.53 4.38 34.63
N LYS A 180 7.78 3.90 34.53
CA LYS A 180 8.95 4.75 34.48
C LYS A 180 8.97 5.60 33.19
N LYS A 181 9.52 6.81 33.27
CA LYS A 181 9.77 7.66 32.10
C LYS A 181 10.67 6.91 31.09
N SER A 182 10.31 6.94 29.81
CA SER A 182 11.08 6.28 28.75
C SER A 182 10.83 6.91 27.38
N ASN A 183 11.91 7.14 26.63
CA ASN A 183 11.88 7.54 25.22
C ASN A 183 12.55 6.49 24.32
N SER A 184 12.68 5.24 24.80
CA SER A 184 13.24 4.15 24.00
C SER A 184 12.30 3.79 22.85
N TYR A 185 12.86 3.26 21.75
CA TYR A 185 12.07 2.76 20.63
C TYR A 185 11.09 1.65 21.06
N LYS A 186 11.51 0.78 22.00
CA LYS A 186 10.62 -0.23 22.59
C LYS A 186 9.40 0.38 23.28
N SER A 187 9.59 1.50 24.01
CA SER A 187 8.47 2.22 24.64
C SER A 187 7.56 2.88 23.60
N PHE A 188 8.13 3.43 22.53
CA PHE A 188 7.39 3.99 21.40
C PHE A 188 6.54 2.93 20.71
N VAL A 189 7.09 1.76 20.43
CA VAL A 189 6.34 0.63 19.86
C VAL A 189 5.20 0.20 20.78
N SER A 190 5.44 0.16 22.09
CA SER A 190 4.38 -0.17 23.06
C SER A 190 3.25 0.88 23.08
N TYR A 191 3.58 2.16 22.90
CA TYR A 191 2.61 3.23 22.70
C TYR A 191 1.76 2.98 21.45
N LEU A 192 2.40 2.70 20.31
CA LEU A 192 1.71 2.45 19.05
C LEU A 192 0.79 1.22 19.12
N ARG A 193 1.20 0.15 19.81
CA ARG A 193 0.31 -1.00 20.05
C ARG A 193 -0.96 -0.60 20.80
N THR A 194 -0.85 0.32 21.76
CA THR A 194 -2.02 0.83 22.47
C THR A 194 -2.90 1.65 21.51
N VAL A 195 -2.31 2.48 20.66
CA VAL A 195 -3.07 3.22 19.64
C VAL A 195 -3.80 2.24 18.71
N PHE A 196 -3.09 1.28 18.14
CA PHE A 196 -3.65 0.30 17.18
C PHE A 196 -4.77 -0.57 17.76
N ALA A 197 -4.77 -0.78 19.08
CA ALA A 197 -5.83 -1.55 19.74
C ALA A 197 -7.15 -0.77 19.89
N TYR A 198 -7.12 0.56 19.83
CA TYR A 198 -8.29 1.39 20.16
C TYR A 198 -8.61 2.49 19.14
N ALA A 199 -7.73 2.73 18.17
CA ALA A 199 -7.99 3.61 17.03
C ALA A 199 -8.52 2.80 15.83
N SER A 200 -9.06 3.48 14.83
CA SER A 200 -9.58 2.85 13.61
C SER A 200 -9.71 3.86 12.46
N THR A 201 -10.36 3.45 11.37
CA THR A 201 -10.78 4.35 10.29
C THR A 201 -11.72 5.46 10.76
N LEU A 202 -12.50 5.26 11.83
CA LEU A 202 -13.32 6.30 12.44
C LEU A 202 -12.46 7.39 13.07
N SER A 203 -11.36 7.01 13.74
CA SER A 203 -10.39 7.98 14.28
C SER A 203 -9.77 8.83 13.18
N LEU A 204 -9.35 8.22 12.06
CA LEU A 204 -8.82 8.95 10.90
C LEU A 204 -9.85 9.89 10.27
N GLU A 205 -11.14 9.53 10.29
CA GLU A 205 -12.21 10.40 9.80
C GLU A 205 -12.30 11.69 10.62
N GLU A 206 -12.30 11.59 11.94
CA GLU A 206 -12.29 12.74 12.85
C GLU A 206 -11.02 13.59 12.76
N GLU A 207 -9.88 12.93 12.54
CA GLU A 207 -8.56 13.57 12.41
C GLU A 207 -8.27 14.11 11.01
N SER A 208 -9.25 14.11 10.10
CA SER A 208 -9.07 14.57 8.72
C SER A 208 -10.17 15.50 8.26
N SER A 209 -9.93 16.21 7.17
CA SER A 209 -10.90 17.08 6.50
C SER A 209 -11.06 16.65 5.04
N PRO A 210 -12.27 16.73 4.45
CA PRO A 210 -12.46 16.49 3.02
C PRO A 210 -11.56 17.39 2.18
N THR A 211 -11.02 16.84 1.09
CA THR A 211 -10.25 17.57 0.07
C THR A 211 -10.57 17.02 -1.31
N ASP A 212 -9.93 17.54 -2.35
CA ASP A 212 -10.10 17.12 -3.74
C ASP A 212 -8.75 16.91 -4.45
N LEU A 213 -8.78 16.41 -5.68
CA LEU A 213 -7.56 16.10 -6.43
C LEU A 213 -6.74 17.36 -6.77
N THR A 214 -7.38 18.51 -6.90
CA THR A 214 -6.68 19.79 -7.16
C THR A 214 -5.74 20.14 -6.01
N HIS A 215 -6.18 19.87 -4.78
CA HIS A 215 -5.43 20.13 -3.54
C HIS A 215 -4.69 18.92 -3.01
N LEU A 216 -4.62 17.83 -3.80
CA LEU A 216 -3.96 16.58 -3.40
C LEU A 216 -2.52 16.81 -2.96
N GLN A 217 -2.16 16.26 -1.78
CA GLN A 217 -0.86 16.32 -1.17
C GLN A 217 -0.34 14.93 -0.78
N ILE A 218 0.98 14.78 -0.69
CA ILE A 218 1.58 13.58 -0.10
C ILE A 218 1.18 13.51 1.37
N GLY A 219 0.64 12.36 1.78
CA GLY A 219 0.05 12.18 3.11
C GLY A 219 -1.48 12.17 3.12
N ASP A 220 -2.13 12.67 2.08
CA ASP A 220 -3.58 12.54 1.94
C ASP A 220 -3.99 11.07 1.88
N ILE A 221 -5.25 10.81 2.21
CA ILE A 221 -5.80 9.47 2.27
C ILE A 221 -7.12 9.39 1.49
N PHE A 222 -7.33 8.25 0.82
CA PHE A 222 -8.67 7.84 0.45
C PHE A 222 -9.21 6.98 1.57
N LEU A 223 -10.28 7.42 2.20
CA LEU A 223 -10.85 6.83 3.40
C LEU A 223 -12.33 6.46 3.19
N LYS A 224 -12.67 5.25 3.57
CA LYS A 224 -14.04 4.85 3.90
C LYS A 224 -14.06 4.42 5.35
N ALA A 225 -14.60 5.25 6.22
CA ALA A 225 -14.70 4.95 7.64
C ALA A 225 -15.79 3.91 7.95
N GLY A 226 -15.71 3.27 9.10
CA GLY A 226 -16.70 2.32 9.59
C GLY A 226 -16.30 0.86 9.42
N SER A 227 -17.30 -0.04 9.37
CA SER A 227 -17.11 -1.48 9.22
C SER A 227 -18.07 -2.01 8.14
N PRO A 228 -17.58 -2.56 7.01
CA PRO A 228 -16.17 -2.63 6.64
C PRO A 228 -15.63 -1.25 6.23
N GLY A 229 -14.52 -0.84 6.85
CA GLY A 229 -13.78 0.37 6.52
C GLY A 229 -12.45 0.06 5.86
N HIS A 230 -11.88 1.03 5.14
CA HIS A 230 -10.53 0.91 4.58
C HIS A 230 -9.91 2.27 4.32
N VAL A 231 -8.58 2.31 4.27
CA VAL A 231 -7.81 3.50 3.95
C VAL A 231 -6.58 3.14 3.11
N VAL A 232 -6.30 3.99 2.13
CA VAL A 232 -5.02 4.00 1.40
C VAL A 232 -4.42 5.39 1.46
N MET A 233 -3.09 5.48 1.47
CA MET A 233 -2.34 6.72 1.65
C MET A 233 -1.62 7.12 0.35
N VAL A 234 -1.67 8.41 0.01
CA VAL A 234 -0.87 9.01 -1.06
C VAL A 234 0.57 9.14 -0.58
N VAL A 235 1.49 8.40 -1.21
CA VAL A 235 2.89 8.31 -0.75
C VAL A 235 3.89 9.04 -1.64
N ASP A 236 3.53 9.35 -2.88
CA ASP A 236 4.31 10.21 -3.78
C ASP A 236 3.41 10.87 -4.82
N ILE A 237 3.84 12.01 -5.35
CA ILE A 237 3.14 12.77 -6.40
C ILE A 237 4.16 13.26 -7.41
N CYS A 238 3.80 13.18 -8.69
CA CYS A 238 4.48 13.85 -9.79
C CYS A 238 3.46 14.62 -10.64
N GLU A 239 3.96 15.57 -11.46
CA GLU A 239 3.11 16.49 -12.19
C GLU A 239 3.64 16.69 -13.61
N LYS A 240 2.70 16.87 -14.56
CA LYS A 240 2.96 17.25 -15.95
C LYS A 240 1.87 18.20 -16.42
N ASN A 241 2.23 19.41 -16.84
CA ASN A 241 1.29 20.41 -17.37
C ASN A 241 0.12 20.70 -16.41
N GLY A 242 0.40 20.78 -15.11
CA GLY A 242 -0.63 21.02 -14.07
C GLY A 242 -1.51 19.81 -13.75
N LYS A 243 -1.25 18.63 -14.35
CA LYS A 243 -1.95 17.38 -14.04
C LYS A 243 -1.08 16.49 -13.16
N LYS A 244 -1.67 15.96 -12.10
CA LYS A 244 -0.99 15.11 -11.12
C LYS A 244 -1.09 13.64 -11.49
N ALA A 245 -0.03 12.90 -11.15
CA ALA A 245 -0.10 11.46 -10.96
C ALA A 245 0.45 11.12 -9.57
N PHE A 246 -0.11 10.10 -8.91
CA PHE A 246 0.19 9.79 -7.53
C PHE A 246 0.29 8.30 -7.28
N LEU A 247 1.05 7.94 -6.25
CA LEU A 247 1.22 6.56 -5.78
C LEU A 247 0.39 6.33 -4.52
N LEU A 248 -0.23 5.16 -4.43
CA LEU A 248 -1.01 4.74 -3.27
C LEU A 248 -0.34 3.57 -2.55
N ALA A 249 -0.40 3.59 -1.21
CA ALA A 249 0.08 2.50 -0.37
C ALA A 249 -0.92 2.18 0.74
N GLN A 250 -0.86 0.94 1.25
CA GLN A 250 -1.77 0.44 2.28
C GLN A 250 -1.12 -0.58 3.22
N GLY A 251 -1.61 -0.66 4.46
CA GLY A 251 -1.74 -1.90 5.21
C GLY A 251 -3.11 -2.53 4.94
N TYR A 252 -3.38 -3.72 5.46
CA TYR A 252 -4.66 -4.41 5.23
C TYR A 252 -5.09 -5.24 6.45
N THR A 253 -6.22 -5.93 6.34
CA THR A 253 -6.72 -6.87 7.35
C THR A 253 -6.69 -8.29 6.76
N PRO A 254 -6.02 -9.27 7.39
CA PRO A 254 -5.24 -9.16 8.64
C PRO A 254 -4.03 -8.22 8.52
N ALA A 255 -3.47 -7.78 9.66
CA ALA A 255 -2.29 -6.90 9.70
C ALA A 255 -1.15 -7.46 8.84
N GLN A 256 -0.62 -6.62 7.98
CA GLN A 256 0.39 -6.95 6.97
C GLN A 256 1.42 -5.85 6.80
N GLU A 257 2.48 -6.15 6.08
CA GLU A 257 3.47 -5.15 5.65
C GLU A 257 2.82 -4.07 4.80
N PHE A 258 3.34 -2.85 4.91
CA PHE A 258 2.86 -1.69 4.15
C PHE A 258 3.32 -1.83 2.69
N GLU A 259 2.37 -1.92 1.78
CA GLU A 259 2.61 -2.20 0.36
C GLU A 259 2.28 -1.01 -0.52
N LEU A 260 3.10 -0.78 -1.54
CA LEU A 260 2.79 0.12 -2.66
C LEU A 260 1.83 -0.60 -3.60
N LEU A 261 0.71 0.01 -3.90
CA LEU A 261 -0.32 -0.59 -4.74
C LEU A 261 0.00 -0.46 -6.23
N LYS A 262 -0.40 -1.46 -7.00
CA LYS A 262 -0.55 -1.34 -8.45
C LYS A 262 -1.77 -0.49 -8.79
N ASN A 263 -1.75 0.11 -9.98
CA ASN A 263 -2.95 0.72 -10.55
C ASN A 263 -3.73 -0.34 -11.35
N PRO A 264 -5.01 -0.63 -11.02
CA PRO A 264 -5.80 -1.63 -11.75
C PRO A 264 -6.05 -1.28 -13.22
N LYS A 265 -5.92 -0.02 -13.61
CA LYS A 265 -6.07 0.44 -15.00
C LYS A 265 -4.81 0.20 -15.84
N HIS A 266 -3.65 0.03 -15.20
CA HIS A 266 -2.36 -0.06 -15.84
C HIS A 266 -1.55 -1.24 -15.31
N ARG A 267 -1.30 -2.24 -16.14
CA ARG A 267 -0.68 -3.50 -15.72
C ARG A 267 0.69 -3.32 -15.05
N ASP A 268 1.54 -2.47 -15.64
CA ASP A 268 2.96 -2.34 -15.27
C ASP A 268 3.31 -0.94 -14.74
N ASP A 269 2.31 -0.09 -14.55
CA ASP A 269 2.44 1.28 -14.10
C ASP A 269 1.67 1.47 -12.78
N PRO A 270 2.35 1.75 -11.64
CA PRO A 270 1.69 1.93 -10.36
C PRO A 270 1.08 3.33 -10.16
N TRP A 271 1.30 4.28 -11.08
CA TRP A 271 0.83 5.64 -10.94
C TRP A 271 -0.66 5.75 -11.26
N TYR A 272 -1.40 6.46 -10.40
CA TYR A 272 -2.79 6.84 -10.59
C TYR A 272 -2.83 8.25 -11.17
N TYR A 273 -3.44 8.43 -12.36
CA TYR A 273 -3.46 9.70 -13.07
C TYR A 273 -4.73 10.48 -12.75
N GLU A 274 -4.59 11.78 -12.43
CA GLU A 274 -5.70 12.65 -12.04
C GLU A 274 -6.85 12.65 -13.06
N ASP A 275 -6.54 12.72 -14.34
CA ASP A 275 -7.52 12.76 -15.44
C ASP A 275 -8.20 11.40 -15.71
N GLU A 276 -7.66 10.32 -15.16
CA GLU A 276 -8.26 8.99 -15.22
C GLU A 276 -9.07 8.63 -13.98
N ILE A 277 -9.05 9.47 -12.94
CA ILE A 277 -9.80 9.17 -11.72
C ILE A 277 -11.29 9.25 -11.97
N SER A 278 -11.96 8.17 -11.71
CA SER A 278 -13.42 8.06 -11.71
C SER A 278 -13.90 7.46 -10.39
N TYR A 279 -15.09 7.82 -9.97
CA TYR A 279 -15.65 7.26 -8.74
C TYR A 279 -16.73 6.21 -9.04
N PRO A 280 -16.77 5.11 -8.26
CA PRO A 280 -15.87 4.82 -7.14
C PRO A 280 -14.43 4.58 -7.62
N LEU A 281 -13.44 5.20 -6.93
CA LEU A 281 -12.03 4.94 -7.19
C LEU A 281 -11.74 3.48 -6.86
N ARG A 282 -11.15 2.77 -7.81
CA ARG A 282 -10.77 1.37 -7.65
C ARG A 282 -9.28 1.23 -7.35
N THR A 283 -8.96 0.52 -6.30
CA THR A 283 -7.63 -0.04 -6.02
C THR A 283 -7.66 -1.55 -6.25
N PRO A 284 -6.54 -2.26 -6.21
CA PRO A 284 -6.56 -3.73 -6.45
C PRO A 284 -7.48 -4.51 -5.51
N GLU A 285 -7.73 -4.02 -4.29
CA GLU A 285 -8.45 -4.76 -3.25
C GLU A 285 -9.63 -4.01 -2.63
N TYR A 286 -9.84 -2.74 -2.99
CA TYR A 286 -10.91 -1.95 -2.40
C TYR A 286 -11.45 -0.88 -3.37
N THR A 287 -12.61 -0.31 -3.04
CA THR A 287 -13.21 0.79 -3.79
C THR A 287 -13.63 1.92 -2.86
N PHE A 288 -13.37 3.17 -3.29
CA PHE A 288 -13.63 4.37 -2.51
C PHE A 288 -14.68 5.24 -3.22
N PRO A 289 -15.75 5.66 -2.54
CA PRO A 289 -16.79 6.51 -3.13
C PRO A 289 -16.26 7.93 -3.39
N LYS A 290 -17.00 8.72 -4.15
CA LYS A 290 -16.76 10.16 -4.27
C LYS A 290 -16.80 10.81 -2.89
N GLY A 291 -15.86 11.73 -2.61
CA GLY A 291 -15.72 12.39 -1.32
C GLY A 291 -14.89 11.63 -0.29
N SER A 292 -14.29 10.50 -0.69
CA SER A 292 -13.38 9.72 0.18
C SER A 292 -12.00 10.33 0.36
N LEU A 293 -11.57 11.27 -0.50
CA LEU A 293 -10.27 11.92 -0.39
C LEU A 293 -10.28 12.92 0.76
N ARG A 294 -9.30 12.78 1.66
CA ARG A 294 -9.21 13.56 2.90
C ARG A 294 -7.79 13.96 3.21
N HIS A 295 -7.62 15.12 3.79
CA HIS A 295 -6.36 15.66 4.30
C HIS A 295 -6.28 15.44 5.81
N LEU A 296 -5.22 14.76 6.30
CA LEU A 296 -4.99 14.53 7.73
C LEU A 296 -4.50 15.82 8.41
N LYS A 297 -5.03 16.10 9.60
CA LYS A 297 -4.72 17.30 10.42
C LYS A 297 -3.44 17.13 11.27
N TYR A 298 -2.52 16.30 10.84
CA TYR A 298 -1.30 15.95 11.58
C TYR A 298 -0.18 16.98 11.45
#